data_73ac6ef16ff198e0e2461db45c63ab77
#
_entry.id   73ac6ef16ff198e0e2461db45c63ab77
#
_cell.length_a   1.000
_cell.length_b   1.000
_cell.length_c   1.000
_cell.angle_alpha   90.00
_cell.angle_beta   90.00
_cell.angle_gamma   90.00
#
_symmetry.space_group_name_H-M   'P 1'
#
loop_
_entity.id
_entity.type
_entity.pdbx_description
1 polymer ?
#
loop_
_entity_poly.entity_id
_entity_poly.type
_entity_poly.pdbx_seq_one_letter_code
_entity_poly.pdbx_strand_id
1 'polypeptide(L)'
;MQQLTKPNILFAFAGIFICFMLLKCAQPEKKQTEHETTLNTSHLDALYEEIKLGEDSVGIVHIYSEYPDYHFVGDADEGMACVDDVSRAAIFYLRQYQSTTTPEYLHKGRMLIKFLLAMQAPNGYYYNFIFPDGTINKEGSTSMPVPNFWAWRTLWAFGEALNVLEANDPLRNMIRLQRGRLAMNILLENSFKSNQTDTAMGVAFATWLPKTSGTDQASIVLIGLSLMLQQESNVDSMRGGSLVDLMEHFADGIMLMQIEQPDSLHDGAFLSWENLWHAYANVQSYALMMTGQVLDDPHMISHGLYEVDHFYPSFLKAGGLEHFFVKIEDNKITRYDTKSFSQIAYGRRPMIWAALKAYEITKEEKYLSLAKELGEWFSGKNPANVPMFDTATGRGYDGITGPGEYNKNSGAESTIEALLALQAMQLIN
;
A
#
# COMPACT_ATOMS: atom_id res chain seq x y z
N MET A 1 52.12 -56.15 -39.76
CA MET A 1 53.46 -55.74 -40.23
C MET A 1 53.82 -54.46 -39.59
N GLN A 2 54.95 -54.47 -38.86
CA GLN A 2 55.75 -53.37 -38.26
C GLN A 2 55.03 -52.45 -37.27
N GLN A 3 55.14 -52.59 -35.98
CA GLN A 3 56.25 -52.40 -35.01
C GLN A 3 57.16 -51.23 -35.33
N LEU A 4 57.19 -50.28 -34.34
CA LEU A 4 58.41 -49.67 -33.77
C LEU A 4 57.99 -48.58 -32.80
N THR A 5 58.13 -48.84 -31.53
CA THR A 5 59.17 -48.56 -30.51
C THR A 5 59.13 -47.18 -29.91
N LYS A 6 58.95 -47.20 -28.53
CA LYS A 6 59.19 -46.09 -27.61
C LYS A 6 60.64 -45.65 -27.60
N PRO A 7 60.92 -44.42 -27.08
CA PRO A 7 61.82 -44.40 -25.93
C PRO A 7 61.30 -43.62 -24.74
N ASN A 8 61.69 -44.13 -23.58
CA ASN A 8 61.66 -43.50 -22.28
C ASN A 8 62.63 -42.33 -22.21
N ILE A 9 62.24 -41.24 -21.61
CA ILE A 9 63.22 -40.29 -21.03
C ILE A 9 62.73 -39.95 -19.61
N LEU A 10 63.58 -40.31 -18.66
CA LEU A 10 63.60 -39.98 -17.24
C LEU A 10 64.16 -38.58 -17.09
N PHE A 11 63.49 -37.67 -16.41
CA PHE A 11 64.14 -36.47 -15.83
C PHE A 11 63.54 -36.05 -14.51
N ALA A 12 64.33 -36.21 -13.54
CA ALA A 12 64.69 -35.40 -12.37
C ALA A 12 63.59 -34.51 -11.69
N PHE A 13 63.38 -34.89 -10.44
CA PHE A 13 62.81 -34.04 -9.40
C PHE A 13 63.65 -32.78 -9.16
N ALA A 14 63.07 -31.59 -9.34
CA ALA A 14 63.52 -30.36 -8.77
C ALA A 14 62.40 -29.77 -7.92
N GLY A 15 62.54 -29.81 -6.62
CA GLY A 15 61.62 -29.26 -5.66
C GLY A 15 61.62 -27.72 -5.76
N ILE A 16 60.46 -27.17 -6.00
CA ILE A 16 60.20 -25.74 -5.78
C ILE A 16 59.23 -25.64 -4.62
N PHE A 17 59.77 -25.21 -3.48
CA PHE A 17 59.02 -24.78 -2.30
C PHE A 17 58.31 -23.46 -2.64
N ILE A 18 57.01 -23.51 -2.98
CA ILE A 18 56.21 -22.31 -3.12
C ILE A 18 55.60 -21.98 -1.75
N CYS A 19 56.18 -20.94 -1.18
CA CYS A 19 55.69 -20.29 0.05
C CYS A 19 54.28 -19.69 -0.23
N PHE A 20 53.22 -20.34 0.24
CA PHE A 20 51.88 -19.76 0.26
C PHE A 20 51.82 -18.64 1.30
N MET A 21 52.12 -17.40 0.88
CA MET A 21 51.71 -16.22 1.63
C MET A 21 50.18 -16.17 1.59
N LEU A 22 49.58 -16.42 2.74
CA LEU A 22 48.15 -16.13 3.01
C LEU A 22 47.95 -14.62 2.90
N LEU A 23 47.62 -14.12 1.72
CA LEU A 23 46.99 -12.83 1.56
C LEU A 23 45.58 -12.98 2.15
N LYS A 24 45.42 -12.59 3.43
CA LYS A 24 44.13 -12.22 3.98
C LYS A 24 43.61 -11.06 3.10
N CYS A 25 42.68 -11.33 2.17
CA CYS A 25 41.84 -10.29 1.65
C CYS A 25 41.09 -9.68 2.83
N ALA A 26 41.53 -8.52 3.27
CA ALA A 26 40.70 -7.66 4.11
C ALA A 26 39.42 -7.36 3.31
N GLN A 27 38.31 -7.91 3.74
CA GLN A 27 37.01 -7.40 3.28
C GLN A 27 37.00 -5.91 3.63
N PRO A 28 36.57 -5.03 2.71
CA PRO A 28 36.39 -3.64 3.08
C PRO A 28 35.40 -3.60 4.23
N GLU A 29 35.82 -3.07 5.37
CA GLU A 29 34.93 -2.66 6.44
C GLU A 29 33.82 -1.85 5.78
N LYS A 30 32.58 -2.34 5.85
CA LYS A 30 31.43 -1.50 5.59
C LYS A 30 31.58 -0.32 6.53
N LYS A 31 31.97 0.84 5.99
CA LYS A 31 31.78 2.11 6.68
C LYS A 31 30.37 2.09 7.17
N GLN A 32 30.15 2.02 8.47
CA GLN A 32 28.93 2.45 9.12
C GLN A 32 28.74 3.93 8.73
N THR A 33 28.02 4.13 7.64
CA THR A 33 27.56 5.45 7.24
C THR A 33 26.41 5.81 8.16
N GLU A 34 26.63 6.90 8.86
CA GLU A 34 25.68 7.85 9.43
C GLU A 34 24.32 7.29 9.88
N HIS A 35 23.97 7.59 11.12
CA HIS A 35 22.70 7.37 11.79
C HIS A 35 21.54 7.20 10.79
N GLU A 36 21.19 5.96 10.46
CA GLU A 36 19.82 5.66 10.08
C GLU A 36 18.95 6.17 11.23
N THR A 37 18.32 7.31 11.05
CA THR A 37 17.35 7.82 12.01
C THR A 37 16.20 6.81 12.00
N THR A 38 16.22 5.92 12.98
CA THR A 38 15.17 4.91 13.17
C THR A 38 13.84 5.65 13.23
N LEU A 39 12.89 5.24 12.39
CA LEU A 39 11.56 5.82 12.36
C LEU A 39 10.91 5.71 13.75
N ASN A 40 10.46 6.83 14.30
CA ASN A 40 9.85 6.84 15.62
C ASN A 40 8.44 6.26 15.56
N THR A 41 8.24 5.06 16.10
CA THR A 41 6.95 4.35 16.14
C THR A 41 6.21 4.53 17.47
N SER A 42 6.75 5.31 18.41
CA SER A 42 6.26 5.38 19.80
C SER A 42 4.78 5.66 19.92
N HIS A 43 4.21 6.51 19.04
CA HIS A 43 2.79 6.80 19.11
C HIS A 43 1.94 5.66 18.56
N LEU A 44 2.32 5.03 17.44
CA LEU A 44 1.62 3.84 16.95
C LEU A 44 1.74 2.68 17.95
N ASP A 45 2.89 2.56 18.63
CA ASP A 45 3.08 1.57 19.69
C ASP A 45 2.19 1.87 20.92
N ALA A 46 1.92 3.14 21.21
CA ALA A 46 0.98 3.54 22.26
C ALA A 46 -0.49 3.29 21.86
N LEU A 47 -0.83 3.45 20.57
CA LEU A 47 -2.16 3.10 20.04
C LEU A 47 -2.41 1.59 19.98
N TYR A 48 -1.35 0.79 19.95
CA TYR A 48 -1.43 -0.67 19.90
C TYR A 48 -1.78 -1.25 21.26
N GLU A 49 -2.71 -2.21 21.27
CA GLU A 49 -3.09 -2.96 22.47
C GLU A 49 -3.35 -4.43 22.13
N GLU A 50 -2.99 -5.33 23.05
CA GLU A 50 -3.38 -6.74 22.98
C GLU A 50 -4.59 -6.99 23.86
N ILE A 51 -5.66 -7.47 23.27
CA ILE A 51 -6.93 -7.74 23.94
C ILE A 51 -7.33 -9.20 23.82
N LYS A 52 -8.32 -9.60 24.62
CA LYS A 52 -9.04 -10.87 24.43
C LYS A 52 -10.22 -10.67 23.48
N LEU A 53 -10.26 -11.50 22.43
CA LEU A 53 -11.39 -11.60 21.51
C LEU A 53 -11.85 -13.06 21.51
N GLY A 54 -12.88 -13.36 22.29
CA GLY A 54 -13.23 -14.73 22.63
C GLY A 54 -12.14 -15.40 23.49
N GLU A 55 -11.65 -16.57 23.07
CA GLU A 55 -10.57 -17.30 23.76
C GLU A 55 -9.17 -16.85 23.30
N ASP A 56 -9.05 -16.17 22.17
CA ASP A 56 -7.80 -15.78 21.57
C ASP A 56 -7.30 -14.43 22.09
N SER A 57 -5.97 -14.24 22.07
CA SER A 57 -5.35 -12.92 22.18
C SER A 57 -5.07 -12.38 20.78
N VAL A 58 -5.48 -11.13 20.54
CA VAL A 58 -5.34 -10.42 19.28
C VAL A 58 -4.79 -9.03 19.52
N GLY A 59 -4.14 -8.43 18.52
CA GLY A 59 -3.69 -7.04 18.56
C GLY A 59 -4.70 -6.13 17.88
N ILE A 60 -4.92 -4.96 18.47
CA ILE A 60 -5.72 -3.87 17.89
C ILE A 60 -4.92 -2.58 17.83
N VAL A 61 -5.45 -1.58 17.15
CA VAL A 61 -5.00 -0.20 17.19
C VAL A 61 -6.19 0.68 17.49
N HIS A 62 -6.10 1.53 18.52
CA HIS A 62 -7.13 2.49 18.87
C HIS A 62 -7.30 3.53 17.76
N ILE A 63 -8.55 3.76 17.32
CA ILE A 63 -8.85 4.60 16.14
C ILE A 63 -8.54 6.06 16.44
N TYR A 64 -9.04 6.58 17.57
CA TYR A 64 -9.01 7.99 17.90
C TYR A 64 -8.13 8.29 19.11
N SER A 65 -7.32 9.34 19.01
CA SER A 65 -6.46 9.83 20.06
C SER A 65 -6.42 11.36 19.99
N GLU A 66 -6.95 12.03 21.01
CA GLU A 66 -7.28 13.44 20.97
C GLU A 66 -6.30 14.33 21.75
N TYR A 67 -5.90 15.42 21.08
CA TYR A 67 -5.13 16.50 21.70
C TYR A 67 -5.92 17.15 22.86
N PRO A 68 -5.30 17.59 23.99
CA PRO A 68 -3.84 17.75 24.15
C PRO A 68 -3.10 16.57 24.77
N ASP A 69 -3.77 15.68 25.47
CA ASP A 69 -3.18 14.56 26.24
C ASP A 69 -3.15 13.25 25.49
N TYR A 70 -3.77 13.22 24.30
CA TYR A 70 -3.81 12.07 23.40
C TYR A 70 -4.43 10.83 24.05
N HIS A 71 -5.45 11.06 24.89
CA HIS A 71 -6.27 9.96 25.40
C HIS A 71 -7.08 9.29 24.27
N PHE A 72 -7.38 8.01 24.47
CA PHE A 72 -8.17 7.27 23.50
C PHE A 72 -9.65 7.62 23.66
N VAL A 73 -10.29 7.84 22.52
CA VAL A 73 -11.73 8.08 22.43
C VAL A 73 -12.36 6.96 21.64
N GLY A 74 -13.42 6.36 22.17
CA GLY A 74 -14.26 5.41 21.44
C GLY A 74 -15.46 6.14 20.84
N ASP A 75 -15.83 5.77 19.63
CA ASP A 75 -17.10 6.18 19.06
C ASP A 75 -18.21 5.21 19.50
N ALA A 76 -19.38 5.74 19.89
CA ALA A 76 -20.46 4.92 20.43
C ALA A 76 -21.09 4.02 19.35
N ASP A 77 -21.09 4.46 18.08
CA ASP A 77 -21.69 3.75 16.97
C ASP A 77 -20.66 2.84 16.25
N GLU A 78 -19.37 3.19 16.28
CA GLU A 78 -18.30 2.44 15.61
C GLU A 78 -17.54 1.54 16.59
N GLY A 79 -17.01 2.08 17.68
CA GLY A 79 -16.25 1.33 18.66
C GLY A 79 -14.85 1.88 18.91
N MET A 80 -13.91 1.01 19.31
CA MET A 80 -12.54 1.43 19.68
C MET A 80 -11.48 1.09 18.64
N ALA A 81 -11.71 0.08 17.81
CA ALA A 81 -10.76 -0.40 16.81
C ALA A 81 -11.48 -0.91 15.56
N CYS A 82 -10.84 -0.79 14.39
CA CYS A 82 -11.41 -1.21 13.11
C CYS A 82 -10.44 -2.06 12.29
N VAL A 83 -11.00 -2.96 11.48
CA VAL A 83 -10.27 -3.79 10.51
C VAL A 83 -9.47 -2.92 9.53
N ASP A 84 -10.00 -1.78 9.18
CA ASP A 84 -9.39 -0.86 8.23
C ASP A 84 -8.01 -0.37 8.69
N ASP A 85 -7.93 0.17 9.89
CA ASP A 85 -6.67 0.65 10.49
C ASP A 85 -5.76 -0.50 10.89
N VAL A 86 -6.31 -1.56 11.48
CA VAL A 86 -5.54 -2.75 11.87
C VAL A 86 -4.85 -3.39 10.66
N SER A 87 -5.52 -3.42 9.50
CA SER A 87 -4.92 -3.93 8.25
C SER A 87 -3.69 -3.10 7.85
N ARG A 88 -3.80 -1.78 7.87
CA ARG A 88 -2.70 -0.86 7.53
C ARG A 88 -1.56 -0.91 8.56
N ALA A 89 -1.89 -0.99 9.85
CA ALA A 89 -0.90 -1.16 10.91
C ALA A 89 -0.15 -2.49 10.79
N ALA A 90 -0.86 -3.58 10.45
CA ALA A 90 -0.23 -4.88 10.20
C ALA A 90 0.78 -4.80 9.04
N ILE A 91 0.40 -4.16 7.93
CA ILE A 91 1.29 -3.92 6.78
C ILE A 91 2.54 -3.15 7.22
N PHE A 92 2.37 -2.07 7.99
CA PHE A 92 3.49 -1.28 8.50
C PHE A 92 4.46 -2.12 9.35
N TYR A 93 3.96 -2.80 10.38
CA TYR A 93 4.82 -3.58 11.27
C TYR A 93 5.51 -4.76 10.57
N LEU A 94 4.82 -5.44 9.65
CA LEU A 94 5.40 -6.54 8.88
C LEU A 94 6.53 -6.05 7.96
N ARG A 95 6.35 -4.94 7.27
CA ARG A 95 7.40 -4.32 6.46
C ARG A 95 8.55 -3.78 7.32
N GLN A 96 8.26 -3.23 8.50
CA GLN A 96 9.27 -2.79 9.44
C GLN A 96 10.12 -3.96 9.94
N TYR A 97 9.51 -5.12 10.17
CA TYR A 97 10.24 -6.34 10.48
C TYR A 97 11.14 -6.79 9.32
N GLN A 98 10.66 -6.74 8.08
CA GLN A 98 11.48 -7.10 6.91
C GLN A 98 12.74 -6.22 6.79
N SER A 99 12.66 -4.94 7.12
CA SER A 99 13.79 -4.01 7.02
C SER A 99 14.73 -4.08 8.22
N THR A 100 14.22 -4.31 9.45
CA THR A 100 15.00 -4.21 10.69
C THR A 100 15.30 -5.55 11.35
N THR A 101 14.54 -6.60 11.00
CA THR A 101 14.54 -7.93 11.67
C THR A 101 14.23 -7.90 13.18
N THR A 102 13.64 -6.81 13.67
CA THR A 102 13.30 -6.62 15.09
C THR A 102 12.09 -7.49 15.45
N PRO A 103 12.22 -8.48 16.37
CA PRO A 103 11.16 -9.45 16.65
C PRO A 103 9.85 -8.85 17.15
N GLU A 104 9.92 -7.70 17.82
CA GLU A 104 8.73 -7.00 18.34
C GLU A 104 7.78 -6.57 17.20
N TYR A 105 8.30 -6.11 16.07
CA TYR A 105 7.48 -5.75 14.93
C TYR A 105 6.78 -6.96 14.31
N LEU A 106 7.48 -8.11 14.23
CA LEU A 106 6.85 -9.36 13.80
C LEU A 106 5.74 -9.78 14.77
N HIS A 107 5.98 -9.69 16.06
CA HIS A 107 4.98 -10.03 17.09
C HIS A 107 3.73 -9.16 16.93
N LYS A 108 3.86 -7.83 16.88
CA LYS A 108 2.74 -6.90 16.68
C LYS A 108 2.00 -7.18 15.37
N GLY A 109 2.73 -7.33 14.26
CA GLY A 109 2.14 -7.70 12.98
C GLY A 109 1.32 -8.98 13.04
N ARG A 110 1.83 -10.03 13.69
CA ARG A 110 1.12 -11.31 13.89
C ARG A 110 -0.15 -11.16 14.72
N MET A 111 -0.11 -10.37 15.79
CA MET A 111 -1.26 -10.16 16.66
C MET A 111 -2.36 -9.38 15.96
N LEU A 112 -1.99 -8.37 15.13
CA LEU A 112 -2.92 -7.66 14.26
C LEU A 112 -3.54 -8.57 13.19
N ILE A 113 -2.75 -9.45 12.57
CA ILE A 113 -3.27 -10.46 11.63
C ILE A 113 -4.27 -11.42 12.33
N LYS A 114 -4.03 -11.81 13.58
CA LYS A 114 -5.01 -12.62 14.33
C LYS A 114 -6.34 -11.88 14.51
N PHE A 115 -6.32 -10.57 14.77
CA PHE A 115 -7.54 -9.77 14.82
C PHE A 115 -8.28 -9.83 13.49
N LEU A 116 -7.59 -9.59 12.37
CA LEU A 116 -8.22 -9.66 11.04
C LEU A 116 -8.86 -11.02 10.79
N LEU A 117 -8.17 -12.11 11.16
CA LEU A 117 -8.70 -13.47 11.03
C LEU A 117 -9.99 -13.68 11.87
N ALA A 118 -10.08 -13.07 13.06
CA ALA A 118 -11.24 -13.18 13.94
C ALA A 118 -12.45 -12.37 13.43
N MET A 119 -12.24 -11.34 12.61
CA MET A 119 -13.29 -10.44 12.14
C MET A 119 -14.03 -10.93 10.88
N GLN A 120 -13.63 -12.09 10.30
CA GLN A 120 -14.33 -12.61 9.12
C GLN A 120 -15.73 -13.12 9.45
N ALA A 121 -16.73 -12.60 8.75
CA ALA A 121 -18.12 -13.02 8.86
C ALA A 121 -18.39 -14.33 8.10
N PRO A 122 -19.53 -15.01 8.37
CA PRO A 122 -19.91 -16.25 7.68
C PRO A 122 -20.03 -16.13 6.16
N ASN A 123 -20.31 -14.95 5.62
CA ASN A 123 -20.35 -14.68 4.17
C ASN A 123 -18.98 -14.51 3.51
N GLY A 124 -17.88 -14.49 4.31
CA GLY A 124 -16.51 -14.36 3.81
C GLY A 124 -15.99 -12.93 3.73
N TYR A 125 -16.83 -11.91 3.93
CA TYR A 125 -16.42 -10.53 4.17
C TYR A 125 -16.08 -10.32 5.64
N TYR A 126 -15.80 -9.07 6.04
CA TYR A 126 -15.32 -8.73 7.37
C TYR A 126 -16.26 -7.72 8.03
N TYR A 127 -16.56 -7.93 9.31
CA TYR A 127 -17.04 -6.83 10.16
C TYR A 127 -15.90 -5.84 10.32
N ASN A 128 -16.21 -4.54 10.45
CA ASN A 128 -15.15 -3.54 10.55
C ASN A 128 -14.76 -3.22 11.99
N PHE A 129 -15.73 -3.07 12.89
CA PHE A 129 -15.48 -2.49 14.21
C PHE A 129 -15.69 -3.47 15.37
N ILE A 130 -14.98 -3.18 16.50
CA ILE A 130 -15.24 -3.79 17.80
C ILE A 130 -15.48 -2.73 18.86
N PHE A 131 -16.32 -3.05 19.83
CA PHE A 131 -16.57 -2.22 21.00
C PHE A 131 -15.53 -2.42 22.11
N PRO A 132 -15.47 -1.50 23.13
CA PRO A 132 -14.51 -1.61 24.24
C PRO A 132 -14.64 -2.87 25.09
N ASP A 133 -15.78 -3.52 25.10
CA ASP A 133 -16.02 -4.81 25.79
C ASP A 133 -15.52 -6.02 24.98
N GLY A 134 -14.91 -5.80 23.80
CA GLY A 134 -14.44 -6.85 22.91
C GLY A 134 -15.53 -7.48 22.06
N THR A 135 -16.77 -6.97 22.05
CA THR A 135 -17.81 -7.47 21.14
C THR A 135 -17.66 -6.88 19.74
N ILE A 136 -17.91 -7.73 18.73
CA ILE A 136 -17.90 -7.31 17.33
C ILE A 136 -19.15 -6.46 17.06
N ASN A 137 -18.99 -5.29 16.48
CA ASN A 137 -20.09 -4.45 16.00
C ASN A 137 -20.70 -5.09 14.75
N LYS A 138 -21.88 -5.70 14.90
CA LYS A 138 -22.59 -6.42 13.83
C LYS A 138 -23.76 -5.64 13.23
N GLU A 139 -24.05 -4.46 13.75
CA GLU A 139 -25.26 -3.67 13.41
C GLU A 139 -24.92 -2.32 12.80
N GLY A 140 -23.74 -1.76 13.07
CA GLY A 140 -23.31 -0.48 12.52
C GLY A 140 -23.18 -0.52 10.99
N SER A 141 -23.74 0.46 10.29
CA SER A 141 -23.71 0.53 8.81
C SER A 141 -22.26 0.55 8.25
N THR A 142 -21.34 1.13 8.99
CA THR A 142 -19.88 1.18 8.69
C THR A 142 -19.13 -0.06 9.15
N SER A 143 -19.82 -1.03 9.80
CA SER A 143 -19.24 -2.29 10.27
C SER A 143 -19.74 -3.53 9.54
N MET A 144 -20.76 -3.40 8.70
CA MET A 144 -21.38 -4.55 8.01
C MET A 144 -20.39 -5.29 7.13
N PRO A 145 -20.44 -6.66 7.11
CA PRO A 145 -19.55 -7.49 6.31
C PRO A 145 -20.01 -7.49 4.83
N VAL A 146 -19.65 -6.43 4.13
CA VAL A 146 -19.99 -6.18 2.73
C VAL A 146 -18.72 -5.89 1.92
N PRO A 147 -18.80 -5.92 0.56
CA PRO A 147 -17.72 -5.45 -0.31
C PRO A 147 -17.38 -3.99 0.01
N ASN A 148 -16.24 -3.74 0.67
CA ASN A 148 -15.82 -2.40 1.05
C ASN A 148 -14.33 -2.35 1.41
N PHE A 149 -13.79 -1.14 1.63
CA PHE A 149 -12.38 -0.84 1.88
C PHE A 149 -11.72 -1.76 2.91
N TRP A 150 -12.35 -2.01 4.06
CA TRP A 150 -11.77 -2.86 5.10
C TRP A 150 -11.56 -4.31 4.65
N ALA A 151 -12.45 -4.86 3.80
CA ALA A 151 -12.26 -6.18 3.22
C ALA A 151 -11.07 -6.19 2.23
N TRP A 152 -10.93 -5.15 1.41
CA TRP A 152 -9.85 -5.03 0.44
C TRP A 152 -8.49 -4.82 1.10
N ARG A 153 -8.43 -4.02 2.18
CA ARG A 153 -7.22 -3.84 2.97
C ARG A 153 -6.81 -5.10 3.73
N THR A 154 -7.79 -5.90 4.18
CA THR A 154 -7.50 -7.23 4.74
C THR A 154 -6.87 -8.16 3.71
N LEU A 155 -7.37 -8.18 2.46
CA LEU A 155 -6.77 -8.94 1.37
C LEU A 155 -5.30 -8.55 1.16
N TRP A 156 -5.01 -7.25 1.16
CA TRP A 156 -3.65 -6.73 1.06
C TRP A 156 -2.79 -7.12 2.27
N ALA A 157 -3.26 -6.90 3.49
CA ALA A 157 -2.52 -7.24 4.72
C ALA A 157 -2.18 -8.74 4.79
N PHE A 158 -3.07 -9.61 4.35
CA PHE A 158 -2.82 -11.05 4.24
C PHE A 158 -1.74 -11.37 3.21
N GLY A 159 -1.69 -10.64 2.10
CA GLY A 159 -0.60 -10.74 1.13
C GLY A 159 0.75 -10.40 1.76
N GLU A 160 0.85 -9.26 2.45
CA GLU A 160 2.06 -8.86 3.16
C GLU A 160 2.48 -9.87 4.24
N ALA A 161 1.51 -10.39 5.00
CA ALA A 161 1.80 -11.37 6.04
C ALA A 161 2.41 -12.67 5.47
N LEU A 162 1.92 -13.15 4.32
CA LEU A 162 2.47 -14.36 3.69
C LEU A 162 3.88 -14.16 3.12
N ASN A 163 4.31 -12.93 2.83
CA ASN A 163 5.67 -12.62 2.44
C ASN A 163 6.66 -12.65 3.62
N VAL A 164 6.16 -12.44 4.84
CA VAL A 164 6.97 -12.27 6.05
C VAL A 164 6.99 -13.52 6.93
N LEU A 165 5.85 -14.18 7.08
CA LEU A 165 5.71 -15.34 7.96
C LEU A 165 6.50 -16.54 7.41
N GLU A 166 7.17 -17.29 8.28
CA GLU A 166 7.88 -18.50 7.92
C GLU A 166 6.94 -19.57 7.32
N ALA A 167 7.49 -20.43 6.47
CA ALA A 167 6.69 -21.41 5.72
C ALA A 167 5.88 -22.38 6.62
N ASN A 168 6.37 -22.67 7.82
CA ASN A 168 5.73 -23.53 8.81
C ASN A 168 4.84 -22.80 9.83
N ASP A 169 4.68 -21.48 9.68
CA ASP A 169 3.84 -20.69 10.58
C ASP A 169 2.37 -21.12 10.50
N PRO A 170 1.73 -21.47 11.62
CA PRO A 170 0.35 -21.96 11.62
C PRO A 170 -0.67 -20.93 11.10
N LEU A 171 -0.40 -19.62 11.20
CA LEU A 171 -1.28 -18.58 10.67
C LEU A 171 -1.40 -18.63 9.13
N ARG A 172 -0.37 -19.10 8.43
CA ARG A 172 -0.38 -19.14 6.96
C ARG A 172 -1.56 -19.90 6.37
N ASN A 173 -1.95 -21.02 6.97
CA ASN A 173 -3.07 -21.82 6.48
C ASN A 173 -4.40 -21.09 6.66
N MET A 174 -4.60 -20.43 7.80
CA MET A 174 -5.80 -19.63 8.07
C MET A 174 -5.87 -18.42 7.13
N ILE A 175 -4.75 -17.72 6.94
CA ILE A 175 -4.64 -16.59 6.01
C ILE A 175 -5.00 -17.03 4.60
N ARG A 176 -4.40 -18.12 4.09
CA ARG A 176 -4.68 -18.65 2.75
C ARG A 176 -6.15 -19.01 2.56
N LEU A 177 -6.75 -19.67 3.56
CA LEU A 177 -8.16 -20.04 3.51
C LEU A 177 -9.07 -18.80 3.42
N GLN A 178 -8.89 -17.84 4.31
CA GLN A 178 -9.73 -16.64 4.36
C GLN A 178 -9.50 -15.73 3.17
N ARG A 179 -8.23 -15.54 2.74
CA ARG A 179 -7.87 -14.81 1.54
C ARG A 179 -8.48 -15.43 0.29
N GLY A 180 -8.37 -16.75 0.14
CA GLY A 180 -8.96 -17.48 -0.99
C GLY A 180 -10.48 -17.35 -1.04
N ARG A 181 -11.14 -17.40 0.11
CA ARG A 181 -12.59 -17.18 0.21
C ARG A 181 -13.00 -15.77 -0.21
N LEU A 182 -12.25 -14.76 0.25
CA LEU A 182 -12.49 -13.36 -0.13
C LEU A 182 -12.26 -13.15 -1.64
N ALA A 183 -11.16 -13.66 -2.18
CA ALA A 183 -10.87 -13.59 -3.62
C ALA A 183 -11.96 -14.27 -4.46
N MET A 184 -12.49 -15.40 -4.01
CA MET A 184 -13.61 -16.09 -4.67
C MET A 184 -14.90 -15.25 -4.63
N ASN A 185 -15.20 -14.57 -3.52
CA ASN A 185 -16.36 -13.68 -3.43
C ASN A 185 -16.23 -12.53 -4.44
N ILE A 186 -15.05 -11.89 -4.50
CA ILE A 186 -14.78 -10.80 -5.45
C ILE A 186 -14.98 -11.28 -6.89
N LEU A 187 -14.47 -12.47 -7.20
CA LEU A 187 -14.60 -13.08 -8.50
C LEU A 187 -16.09 -13.32 -8.86
N LEU A 188 -16.84 -13.97 -7.98
CA LEU A 188 -18.26 -14.30 -8.23
C LEU A 188 -19.13 -13.05 -8.38
N GLU A 189 -18.87 -11.99 -7.61
CA GLU A 189 -19.63 -10.74 -7.69
C GLU A 189 -19.35 -9.95 -8.98
N ASN A 190 -18.19 -10.15 -9.60
CA ASN A 190 -17.77 -9.34 -10.74
C ASN A 190 -17.68 -10.10 -12.06
N SER A 191 -17.69 -11.45 -12.06
CA SER A 191 -17.57 -12.29 -13.27
C SER A 191 -18.66 -12.08 -14.33
N PHE A 192 -19.79 -11.53 -13.92
CA PHE A 192 -20.96 -11.34 -14.81
C PHE A 192 -21.20 -9.87 -15.17
N LYS A 193 -20.37 -8.97 -14.66
CA LYS A 193 -20.48 -7.56 -14.99
C LYS A 193 -19.91 -7.32 -16.38
N SER A 194 -20.70 -6.69 -17.26
CA SER A 194 -20.22 -6.31 -18.60
C SER A 194 -19.46 -4.99 -18.57
N ASN A 195 -18.59 -4.77 -19.56
CA ASN A 195 -17.84 -3.51 -19.77
C ASN A 195 -18.80 -2.40 -20.25
N GLN A 196 -19.81 -2.07 -19.45
CA GLN A 196 -20.71 -0.97 -19.76
C GLN A 196 -20.18 0.31 -19.13
N THR A 197 -20.37 1.40 -19.85
CA THR A 197 -20.06 2.74 -19.36
C THR A 197 -21.34 3.50 -19.14
N ASP A 198 -21.32 4.42 -18.19
CA ASP A 198 -22.31 5.45 -18.00
C ASP A 198 -21.62 6.81 -17.97
N THR A 199 -22.35 7.89 -17.81
CA THR A 199 -21.78 9.26 -17.81
C THR A 199 -22.29 10.07 -16.63
N ALA A 200 -21.39 10.77 -15.96
CA ALA A 200 -21.71 11.81 -14.99
C ALA A 200 -21.23 13.17 -15.55
N MET A 201 -22.15 14.12 -15.72
CA MET A 201 -21.86 15.43 -16.32
C MET A 201 -21.14 15.35 -17.68
N GLY A 202 -21.47 14.29 -18.47
CA GLY A 202 -20.86 14.02 -19.78
C GLY A 202 -19.54 13.25 -19.73
N VAL A 203 -18.94 13.06 -18.56
CA VAL A 203 -17.71 12.31 -18.36
C VAL A 203 -18.04 10.82 -18.21
N ALA A 204 -17.43 9.98 -19.04
CA ALA A 204 -17.67 8.54 -19.02
C ALA A 204 -16.99 7.89 -17.80
N PHE A 205 -17.67 6.88 -17.23
CA PHE A 205 -17.12 6.05 -16.15
C PHE A 205 -17.47 4.57 -16.34
N ALA A 206 -16.63 3.69 -15.80
CA ALA A 206 -16.85 2.26 -15.75
C ALA A 206 -17.97 1.89 -14.74
N THR A 207 -18.91 1.00 -15.12
CA THR A 207 -19.98 0.58 -14.21
C THR A 207 -19.76 -0.81 -13.59
N TRP A 208 -18.62 -1.43 -13.85
CA TRP A 208 -18.30 -2.80 -13.39
C TRP A 208 -17.32 -2.87 -12.21
N LEU A 209 -16.83 -1.73 -11.73
CA LEU A 209 -15.92 -1.65 -10.59
C LEU A 209 -16.67 -1.83 -9.26
N PRO A 210 -15.97 -2.03 -8.14
CA PRO A 210 -16.57 -1.98 -6.81
C PRO A 210 -17.40 -0.70 -6.60
N LYS A 211 -18.55 -0.81 -5.93
CA LYS A 211 -19.48 0.34 -5.77
C LYS A 211 -19.84 1.06 -7.07
N THR A 212 -19.95 0.32 -8.14
CA THR A 212 -20.24 0.76 -9.51
C THR A 212 -19.01 1.31 -10.23
N SER A 213 -18.36 2.35 -9.73
CA SER A 213 -17.27 3.05 -10.42
C SER A 213 -16.06 3.38 -9.52
N GLY A 214 -15.92 2.69 -8.37
CA GLY A 214 -14.84 2.95 -7.41
C GLY A 214 -13.47 2.46 -7.90
N THR A 215 -12.72 3.32 -8.58
CA THR A 215 -11.34 3.01 -9.02
C THR A 215 -10.38 2.89 -7.84
N ASP A 216 -10.59 3.69 -6.79
CA ASP A 216 -9.86 3.64 -5.53
C ASP A 216 -9.98 2.28 -4.84
N GLN A 217 -11.21 1.73 -4.76
CA GLN A 217 -11.47 0.41 -4.20
C GLN A 217 -10.91 -0.71 -5.08
N ALA A 218 -11.13 -0.65 -6.40
CA ALA A 218 -10.60 -1.60 -7.36
C ALA A 218 -9.06 -1.68 -7.28
N SER A 219 -8.41 -0.54 -7.09
CA SER A 219 -6.95 -0.45 -6.94
C SER A 219 -6.43 -1.18 -5.71
N ILE A 220 -7.11 -1.08 -4.56
CA ILE A 220 -6.71 -1.82 -3.35
C ILE A 220 -6.92 -3.33 -3.56
N VAL A 221 -8.00 -3.73 -4.25
CA VAL A 221 -8.20 -5.14 -4.64
C VAL A 221 -7.06 -5.63 -5.51
N LEU A 222 -6.67 -4.86 -6.55
CA LEU A 222 -5.56 -5.22 -7.44
C LEU A 222 -4.24 -5.40 -6.69
N ILE A 223 -3.92 -4.55 -5.71
CA ILE A 223 -2.73 -4.72 -4.86
C ILE A 223 -2.77 -6.07 -4.12
N GLY A 224 -3.90 -6.38 -3.48
CA GLY A 224 -4.07 -7.64 -2.75
C GLY A 224 -3.99 -8.88 -3.64
N LEU A 225 -4.63 -8.84 -4.83
CA LEU A 225 -4.59 -9.92 -5.80
C LEU A 225 -3.22 -10.07 -6.46
N SER A 226 -2.51 -8.97 -6.73
CA SER A 226 -1.13 -9.01 -7.25
C SER A 226 -0.19 -9.72 -6.29
N LEU A 227 -0.28 -9.44 -4.98
CA LEU A 227 0.47 -10.17 -3.95
C LEU A 227 0.08 -11.65 -3.90
N MET A 228 -1.21 -11.96 -4.13
CA MET A 228 -1.67 -13.35 -4.18
C MET A 228 -1.05 -14.11 -5.35
N LEU A 229 -1.03 -13.54 -6.53
CA LEU A 229 -0.41 -14.15 -7.72
C LEU A 229 1.09 -14.37 -7.57
N GLN A 230 1.81 -13.41 -6.97
CA GLN A 230 3.25 -13.52 -6.72
C GLN A 230 3.62 -14.69 -5.79
N GLN A 231 2.71 -15.07 -4.89
CA GLN A 231 2.96 -16.07 -3.84
C GLN A 231 2.56 -17.50 -4.22
N GLU A 232 1.80 -17.67 -5.28
CA GLU A 232 1.33 -18.99 -5.71
C GLU A 232 2.28 -19.59 -6.74
N SER A 233 2.84 -20.76 -6.44
CA SER A 233 3.79 -21.45 -7.30
C SER A 233 3.18 -21.99 -8.61
N ASN A 234 1.84 -21.98 -8.74
CA ASN A 234 1.07 -22.40 -9.91
C ASN A 234 0.40 -21.21 -10.61
N VAL A 235 1.13 -20.12 -10.79
CA VAL A 235 0.65 -18.93 -11.50
C VAL A 235 0.10 -19.27 -12.89
N ASP A 236 0.68 -20.28 -13.58
CA ASP A 236 0.21 -20.70 -14.91
C ASP A 236 -1.18 -21.32 -14.89
N SER A 237 -1.58 -21.99 -13.80
CA SER A 237 -2.96 -22.48 -13.65
C SER A 237 -3.94 -21.35 -13.27
N MET A 238 -3.46 -20.29 -12.66
CA MET A 238 -4.23 -19.08 -12.38
C MET A 238 -4.23 -18.09 -13.55
N ARG A 239 -3.15 -18.04 -14.36
CA ARG A 239 -3.08 -17.27 -15.61
C ARG A 239 -4.02 -17.79 -16.71
N GLY A 240 -4.42 -19.04 -16.67
CA GLY A 240 -5.48 -19.59 -17.53
C GLY A 240 -6.89 -19.46 -16.96
N GLY A 241 -7.12 -18.62 -15.95
CA GLY A 241 -8.34 -18.59 -15.18
C GLY A 241 -8.85 -17.20 -14.83
N SER A 242 -10.08 -17.18 -14.40
CA SER A 242 -10.96 -16.05 -14.11
C SER A 242 -10.41 -14.99 -13.15
N LEU A 243 -9.30 -15.26 -12.41
CA LEU A 243 -8.72 -14.25 -11.50
C LEU A 243 -7.86 -13.22 -12.26
N VAL A 244 -7.09 -13.66 -13.23
CA VAL A 244 -6.32 -12.74 -14.10
C VAL A 244 -7.28 -11.91 -14.95
N ASP A 245 -8.29 -12.56 -15.55
CA ASP A 245 -9.33 -11.87 -16.33
C ASP A 245 -10.02 -10.80 -15.50
N LEU A 246 -10.29 -11.07 -14.21
CA LEU A 246 -10.86 -10.10 -13.28
C LEU A 246 -9.91 -8.94 -13.01
N MET A 247 -8.61 -9.21 -12.85
CA MET A 247 -7.61 -8.15 -12.61
C MET A 247 -7.45 -7.26 -13.83
N GLU A 248 -7.40 -7.83 -15.03
CA GLU A 248 -7.41 -7.09 -16.30
C GLU A 248 -8.67 -6.25 -16.43
N HIS A 249 -9.83 -6.84 -16.14
CA HIS A 249 -11.12 -6.14 -16.18
C HIS A 249 -11.19 -4.94 -15.22
N PHE A 250 -10.66 -5.08 -14.01
CA PHE A 250 -10.57 -3.96 -13.07
C PHE A 250 -9.57 -2.89 -13.52
N ALA A 251 -8.42 -3.31 -14.05
CA ALA A 251 -7.43 -2.39 -14.61
C ALA A 251 -7.99 -1.58 -15.78
N ASP A 252 -8.72 -2.23 -16.70
CA ASP A 252 -9.42 -1.56 -17.81
C ASP A 252 -10.39 -0.49 -17.31
N GLY A 253 -11.15 -0.79 -16.25
CA GLY A 253 -12.07 0.17 -15.65
C GLY A 253 -11.36 1.36 -15.01
N ILE A 254 -10.21 1.13 -14.36
CA ILE A 254 -9.38 2.19 -13.79
C ILE A 254 -8.79 3.06 -14.90
N MET A 255 -8.20 2.44 -15.93
CA MET A 255 -7.59 3.15 -17.06
C MET A 255 -8.62 3.98 -17.86
N LEU A 256 -9.84 3.46 -18.03
CA LEU A 256 -10.95 4.20 -18.66
C LEU A 256 -11.26 5.52 -17.93
N MET A 257 -11.07 5.58 -16.62
CA MET A 257 -11.37 6.75 -15.80
C MET A 257 -10.17 7.68 -15.60
N GLN A 258 -9.10 7.49 -16.37
CA GLN A 258 -7.98 8.45 -16.44
C GLN A 258 -8.32 9.62 -17.34
N ILE A 259 -8.02 10.84 -16.88
CA ILE A 259 -8.21 12.05 -17.66
C ILE A 259 -7.00 12.23 -18.59
N GLU A 260 -7.24 12.20 -19.89
CA GLU A 260 -6.25 12.52 -20.92
C GLU A 260 -6.63 13.84 -21.58
N GLN A 261 -6.11 14.93 -21.05
CA GLN A 261 -6.32 16.27 -21.60
C GLN A 261 -5.04 17.09 -21.42
N PRO A 262 -4.08 16.97 -22.36
CA PRO A 262 -2.82 17.70 -22.32
C PRO A 262 -3.00 19.20 -22.03
N ASP A 263 -2.06 19.78 -21.29
CA ASP A 263 -2.05 21.20 -20.90
C ASP A 263 -3.14 21.60 -19.87
N SER A 264 -3.92 20.64 -19.35
CA SER A 264 -4.86 20.90 -18.25
C SER A 264 -4.23 20.63 -16.88
N LEU A 265 -4.79 21.25 -15.82
CA LEU A 265 -4.34 21.02 -14.44
C LEU A 265 -4.73 19.63 -13.89
N HIS A 266 -5.52 18.87 -14.63
CA HIS A 266 -6.02 17.55 -14.23
C HIS A 266 -5.62 16.46 -15.22
N ASP A 267 -4.73 16.80 -16.15
CA ASP A 267 -4.17 15.81 -17.08
C ASP A 267 -3.47 14.68 -16.32
N GLY A 268 -3.77 13.45 -16.68
CA GLY A 268 -3.25 12.23 -16.04
C GLY A 268 -4.03 11.75 -14.80
N ALA A 269 -4.88 12.58 -14.17
CA ALA A 269 -5.58 12.20 -12.96
C ALA A 269 -6.55 11.03 -13.16
N PHE A 270 -6.54 10.04 -12.28
CA PHE A 270 -7.57 9.00 -12.22
C PHE A 270 -8.75 9.48 -11.38
N LEU A 271 -9.94 9.54 -11.97
CA LEU A 271 -11.17 9.79 -11.21
C LEU A 271 -11.39 8.63 -10.22
N SER A 272 -11.70 8.98 -8.98
CA SER A 272 -11.86 8.00 -7.90
C SER A 272 -13.23 7.32 -7.95
N TRP A 273 -14.27 8.07 -8.36
CA TRP A 273 -15.64 7.59 -8.47
C TRP A 273 -16.46 8.50 -9.39
N GLU A 274 -17.10 7.96 -10.42
CA GLU A 274 -17.83 8.72 -11.44
C GLU A 274 -16.98 9.88 -12.02
N ASN A 275 -17.40 11.11 -11.77
CA ASN A 275 -16.67 12.32 -12.19
C ASN A 275 -15.94 13.04 -11.03
N LEU A 276 -15.74 12.36 -9.92
CA LEU A 276 -15.04 12.85 -8.73
C LEU A 276 -13.61 12.35 -8.69
N TRP A 277 -12.67 13.24 -8.48
CA TRP A 277 -11.33 12.95 -7.99
C TRP A 277 -11.20 13.38 -6.52
N HIS A 278 -10.64 12.53 -5.66
CA HIS A 278 -10.27 12.89 -4.30
C HIS A 278 -8.89 12.34 -3.92
N ALA A 279 -8.21 13.04 -3.00
CA ALA A 279 -6.83 12.72 -2.66
C ALA A 279 -6.66 11.45 -1.82
N TYR A 280 -7.58 11.14 -0.92
CA TYR A 280 -7.49 9.94 -0.09
C TYR A 280 -7.71 8.68 -0.93
N ALA A 281 -7.09 7.58 -0.54
CA ALA A 281 -7.11 6.30 -1.28
C ALA A 281 -6.68 6.39 -2.76
N ASN A 282 -5.93 7.39 -3.14
CA ASN A 282 -5.44 7.65 -4.49
C ASN A 282 -4.29 6.67 -4.84
N VAL A 283 -4.59 5.39 -4.93
CA VAL A 283 -3.59 4.32 -5.14
C VAL A 283 -3.60 3.76 -6.56
N GLN A 284 -4.34 4.35 -7.50
CA GLN A 284 -4.55 3.84 -8.86
C GLN A 284 -3.22 3.64 -9.61
N SER A 285 -2.37 4.64 -9.65
CA SER A 285 -1.05 4.55 -10.31
C SER A 285 -0.17 3.46 -9.71
N TYR A 286 -0.09 3.39 -8.37
CA TYR A 286 0.68 2.36 -7.70
C TYR A 286 0.15 0.96 -8.02
N ALA A 287 -1.18 0.79 -7.95
CA ALA A 287 -1.83 -0.49 -8.21
C ALA A 287 -1.65 -0.94 -9.67
N LEU A 288 -1.84 -0.05 -10.65
CA LEU A 288 -1.65 -0.36 -12.07
C LEU A 288 -0.20 -0.74 -12.38
N MET A 289 0.77 0.01 -11.87
CA MET A 289 2.18 -0.32 -12.07
C MET A 289 2.56 -1.65 -11.42
N MET A 290 2.06 -1.93 -10.22
CA MET A 290 2.30 -3.21 -9.53
C MET A 290 1.64 -4.38 -10.27
N THR A 291 0.38 -4.23 -10.68
CA THR A 291 -0.37 -5.24 -11.41
C THR A 291 0.24 -5.51 -12.79
N GLY A 292 0.61 -4.44 -13.50
CA GLY A 292 1.27 -4.53 -14.80
C GLY A 292 2.61 -5.28 -14.74
N GLN A 293 3.40 -5.11 -13.66
CA GLN A 293 4.60 -5.93 -13.45
C GLN A 293 4.28 -7.42 -13.23
N VAL A 294 3.20 -7.72 -12.48
CA VAL A 294 2.82 -9.09 -12.17
C VAL A 294 2.25 -9.82 -13.39
N LEU A 295 1.47 -9.11 -14.21
CA LEU A 295 0.82 -9.64 -15.41
C LEU A 295 1.67 -9.51 -16.67
N ASP A 296 2.83 -8.83 -16.60
CA ASP A 296 3.69 -8.47 -17.74
C ASP A 296 2.94 -7.59 -18.76
N ASP A 297 2.16 -6.61 -18.24
CA ASP A 297 1.36 -5.69 -19.05
C ASP A 297 1.95 -4.27 -19.02
N PRO A 298 2.66 -3.86 -20.09
CA PRO A 298 3.24 -2.52 -20.19
C PRO A 298 2.19 -1.40 -20.32
N HIS A 299 0.96 -1.71 -20.74
CA HIS A 299 -0.10 -0.73 -20.89
C HIS A 299 -0.57 -0.23 -19.51
N MET A 300 -0.80 -1.14 -18.55
CA MET A 300 -1.10 -0.78 -17.16
C MET A 300 0.03 0.07 -16.55
N ILE A 301 1.28 -0.32 -16.80
CA ILE A 301 2.45 0.45 -16.33
C ILE A 301 2.46 1.86 -16.90
N SER A 302 2.19 2.01 -18.22
CA SER A 302 2.21 3.32 -18.89
C SER A 302 1.14 4.27 -18.36
N HIS A 303 -0.06 3.80 -18.06
CA HIS A 303 -1.12 4.59 -17.45
C HIS A 303 -0.76 5.05 -16.03
N GLY A 304 -0.16 4.16 -15.21
CA GLY A 304 0.34 4.54 -13.90
C GLY A 304 1.43 5.61 -13.97
N LEU A 305 2.39 5.47 -14.88
CA LEU A 305 3.45 6.46 -15.12
C LEU A 305 2.87 7.79 -15.60
N TYR A 306 1.83 7.76 -16.44
CA TYR A 306 1.22 8.97 -16.99
C TYR A 306 0.64 9.88 -15.90
N GLU A 307 -0.05 9.35 -14.87
CA GLU A 307 -0.50 10.16 -13.74
C GLU A 307 0.68 10.76 -12.96
N VAL A 308 1.72 9.96 -12.71
CA VAL A 308 2.91 10.41 -11.96
C VAL A 308 3.63 11.54 -12.71
N ASP A 309 3.72 11.46 -14.04
CA ASP A 309 4.42 12.45 -14.87
C ASP A 309 3.60 13.74 -15.08
N HIS A 310 2.28 13.65 -15.19
CA HIS A 310 1.44 14.76 -15.60
C HIS A 310 0.65 15.40 -14.45
N PHE A 311 0.00 14.57 -13.63
CA PHE A 311 -0.88 15.10 -12.58
C PHE A 311 -0.14 15.47 -11.29
N TYR A 312 0.83 14.69 -10.83
CA TYR A 312 1.48 14.97 -9.54
C TYR A 312 2.25 16.29 -9.50
N PRO A 313 2.96 16.72 -10.56
CA PRO A 313 3.53 18.06 -10.60
C PRO A 313 2.49 19.19 -10.52
N SER A 314 1.34 19.00 -11.16
CA SER A 314 0.22 19.96 -11.10
C SER A 314 -0.41 20.02 -9.72
N PHE A 315 -0.56 18.88 -9.06
CA PHE A 315 -1.03 18.75 -7.68
C PHE A 315 -0.09 19.46 -6.68
N LEU A 316 1.22 19.26 -6.80
CA LEU A 316 2.22 19.96 -5.97
C LEU A 316 2.20 21.47 -6.22
N LYS A 317 2.15 21.90 -7.46
CA LYS A 317 2.06 23.32 -7.83
C LYS A 317 0.81 23.99 -7.26
N ALA A 318 -0.29 23.25 -7.14
CA ALA A 318 -1.52 23.74 -6.50
C ALA A 318 -1.43 23.82 -4.95
N GLY A 319 -0.34 23.35 -4.35
CA GLY A 319 -0.21 23.24 -2.89
C GLY A 319 -0.97 22.07 -2.27
N GLY A 320 -1.43 21.14 -3.10
CA GLY A 320 -2.29 20.02 -2.72
C GLY A 320 -3.78 20.31 -2.91
N LEU A 321 -4.55 19.25 -2.97
CA LEU A 321 -6.01 19.29 -3.16
C LEU A 321 -6.66 18.25 -2.24
N GLU A 322 -7.88 18.51 -1.82
CA GLU A 322 -8.76 17.52 -1.20
C GLU A 322 -9.53 16.75 -2.26
N HIS A 323 -10.28 17.47 -3.10
CA HIS A 323 -11.04 16.92 -4.21
C HIS A 323 -11.36 17.95 -5.29
N PHE A 324 -11.81 17.46 -6.42
CA PHE A 324 -12.50 18.22 -7.46
C PHE A 324 -13.47 17.31 -8.23
N PHE A 325 -14.52 17.91 -8.77
CA PHE A 325 -15.37 17.27 -9.76
C PHE A 325 -15.00 17.76 -11.16
N VAL A 326 -15.30 16.94 -12.16
CA VAL A 326 -15.12 17.29 -13.56
C VAL A 326 -16.43 17.20 -14.35
N LYS A 327 -16.56 18.02 -15.39
CA LYS A 327 -17.67 17.99 -16.35
C LYS A 327 -17.11 18.19 -17.77
N ILE A 328 -17.88 17.80 -18.78
CA ILE A 328 -17.60 18.20 -20.15
C ILE A 328 -18.32 19.52 -20.46
N GLU A 329 -17.56 20.51 -20.91
CA GLU A 329 -18.04 21.83 -21.34
C GLU A 329 -17.24 22.23 -22.59
N ASP A 330 -17.92 22.59 -23.69
CA ASP A 330 -17.30 22.89 -24.96
C ASP A 330 -16.32 21.83 -25.48
N ASN A 331 -16.68 20.55 -25.34
CA ASN A 331 -15.85 19.38 -25.66
C ASN A 331 -14.50 19.28 -24.89
N LYS A 332 -14.41 19.92 -23.74
CA LYS A 332 -13.27 19.85 -22.84
C LYS A 332 -13.71 19.41 -21.45
N ILE A 333 -12.83 18.69 -20.77
CA ILE A 333 -13.01 18.39 -19.35
C ILE A 333 -12.63 19.64 -18.55
N THR A 334 -13.53 20.11 -17.71
CA THR A 334 -13.33 21.27 -16.83
C THR A 334 -13.58 20.90 -15.38
N ARG A 335 -12.79 21.47 -14.46
CA ARG A 335 -12.99 21.28 -13.01
C ARG A 335 -14.08 22.19 -12.50
N TYR A 336 -14.84 21.68 -11.53
CA TYR A 336 -15.73 22.47 -10.69
C TYR A 336 -15.75 21.92 -9.27
N ASP A 337 -16.31 22.65 -8.31
CA ASP A 337 -16.33 22.30 -6.89
C ASP A 337 -14.97 21.77 -6.38
N THR A 338 -13.93 22.55 -6.61
CA THR A 338 -12.56 22.21 -6.22
C THR A 338 -12.28 22.69 -4.80
N LYS A 339 -11.80 21.76 -3.94
CA LYS A 339 -11.34 22.07 -2.59
C LYS A 339 -9.88 21.70 -2.37
N SER A 340 -9.18 22.55 -1.61
CA SER A 340 -7.78 22.32 -1.24
C SER A 340 -7.64 21.67 0.13
N PHE A 341 -8.66 21.71 0.96
CA PHE A 341 -8.65 21.23 2.35
C PHE A 341 -9.94 20.43 2.66
N SER A 342 -9.81 19.38 3.48
CA SER A 342 -8.68 18.97 4.33
C SER A 342 -7.61 18.23 3.53
N GLN A 343 -6.33 18.40 3.93
CA GLN A 343 -5.23 17.58 3.41
C GLN A 343 -4.78 16.63 4.52
N ILE A 344 -4.79 15.33 4.25
CA ILE A 344 -4.47 14.26 5.19
C ILE A 344 -3.30 13.40 4.67
N ALA A 345 -2.63 12.70 5.58
CA ALA A 345 -1.51 11.82 5.25
C ALA A 345 -1.90 10.76 4.20
N TYR A 346 -3.14 10.26 4.25
CA TYR A 346 -3.68 9.29 3.30
C TYR A 346 -3.83 9.84 1.87
N GLY A 347 -3.83 11.16 1.68
CA GLY A 347 -3.75 11.81 0.37
C GLY A 347 -2.32 11.94 -0.16
N ARG A 348 -1.29 11.73 0.69
CA ARG A 348 0.13 11.89 0.32
C ARG A 348 0.86 10.57 0.15
N ARG A 349 0.66 9.63 1.06
CA ARG A 349 1.33 8.32 1.02
C ARG A 349 1.13 7.60 -0.32
N PRO A 350 -0.09 7.50 -0.90
CA PRO A 350 -0.26 6.82 -2.17
C PRO A 350 0.56 7.40 -3.31
N MET A 351 0.63 8.73 -3.41
CA MET A 351 1.42 9.42 -4.45
C MET A 351 2.92 9.18 -4.27
N ILE A 352 3.42 9.20 -3.02
CA ILE A 352 4.82 8.86 -2.71
C ILE A 352 5.12 7.43 -3.17
N TRP A 353 4.25 6.48 -2.86
CA TRP A 353 4.43 5.09 -3.26
C TRP A 353 4.38 4.90 -4.78
N ALA A 354 3.50 5.61 -5.48
CA ALA A 354 3.45 5.58 -6.93
C ALA A 354 4.74 6.14 -7.55
N ALA A 355 5.25 7.28 -7.05
CA ALA A 355 6.52 7.83 -7.52
C ALA A 355 7.70 6.88 -7.24
N LEU A 356 7.74 6.23 -6.07
CA LEU A 356 8.77 5.23 -5.75
C LEU A 356 8.65 3.98 -6.63
N LYS A 357 7.44 3.53 -6.96
CA LYS A 357 7.20 2.41 -7.87
C LYS A 357 7.62 2.78 -9.30
N ALA A 358 7.36 4.00 -9.75
CA ALA A 358 7.84 4.51 -11.02
C ALA A 358 9.39 4.50 -11.09
N TYR A 359 10.07 4.92 -10.01
CA TYR A 359 11.53 4.81 -9.89
C TYR A 359 12.00 3.35 -9.91
N GLU A 360 11.33 2.46 -9.19
CA GLU A 360 11.66 1.04 -9.18
C GLU A 360 11.64 0.43 -10.59
N ILE A 361 10.63 0.80 -11.41
CA ILE A 361 10.44 0.28 -12.76
C ILE A 361 11.43 0.90 -13.75
N THR A 362 11.56 2.24 -13.74
CA THR A 362 12.25 2.99 -14.80
C THR A 362 13.71 3.30 -14.48
N LYS A 363 14.06 3.38 -13.19
CA LYS A 363 15.34 3.88 -12.65
C LYS A 363 15.60 5.35 -12.96
N GLU A 364 14.57 6.13 -13.33
CA GLU A 364 14.72 7.55 -13.60
C GLU A 364 14.67 8.36 -12.29
N GLU A 365 15.74 9.10 -12.00
CA GLU A 365 15.91 9.91 -10.78
C GLU A 365 14.83 11.01 -10.58
N LYS A 366 14.13 11.41 -11.65
CA LYS A 366 13.01 12.34 -11.55
C LYS A 366 11.92 11.86 -10.59
N TYR A 367 11.62 10.55 -10.59
CA TYR A 367 10.60 9.96 -9.73
C TYR A 367 11.04 9.91 -8.26
N LEU A 368 12.31 9.67 -8.01
CA LEU A 368 12.86 9.75 -6.67
C LEU A 368 12.80 11.19 -6.13
N SER A 369 13.13 12.17 -6.97
CA SER A 369 13.02 13.59 -6.64
C SER A 369 11.58 13.99 -6.34
N LEU A 370 10.62 13.51 -7.15
CA LEU A 370 9.20 13.75 -6.96
C LEU A 370 8.68 13.12 -5.65
N ALA A 371 9.08 11.89 -5.34
CA ALA A 371 8.73 11.23 -4.08
C ALA A 371 9.22 12.03 -2.86
N LYS A 372 10.45 12.57 -2.92
CA LYS A 372 11.01 13.43 -1.87
C LYS A 372 10.21 14.73 -1.72
N GLU A 373 9.87 15.38 -2.83
CA GLU A 373 9.07 16.62 -2.81
C GLU A 373 7.65 16.39 -2.23
N LEU A 374 6.99 15.28 -2.59
CA LEU A 374 5.71 14.88 -1.99
C LEU A 374 5.86 14.60 -0.48
N GLY A 375 6.97 14.00 -0.08
CA GLY A 375 7.28 13.66 1.32
C GLY A 375 7.62 14.86 2.21
N GLU A 376 8.10 15.97 1.64
CA GLU A 376 8.37 17.21 2.36
C GLU A 376 7.12 17.79 3.06
N TRP A 377 5.92 17.38 2.64
CA TRP A 377 4.67 17.70 3.32
C TRP A 377 4.69 17.27 4.79
N PHE A 378 5.28 16.11 5.11
CA PHE A 378 5.39 15.61 6.48
C PHE A 378 6.38 16.39 7.33
N SER A 379 7.36 17.06 6.73
CA SER A 379 8.38 17.86 7.43
C SER A 379 8.05 19.34 7.51
N GLY A 380 6.89 19.79 7.03
CA GLY A 380 6.41 21.16 7.16
C GLY A 380 6.41 21.98 5.87
N LYS A 381 6.85 21.45 4.74
CA LYS A 381 6.70 22.13 3.44
C LYS A 381 5.30 21.88 2.89
N ASN A 382 4.32 22.48 3.56
CA ASN A 382 2.89 22.30 3.32
C ASN A 382 2.13 23.60 3.63
N PRO A 383 0.83 23.74 3.31
CA PRO A 383 0.08 24.97 3.53
C PRO A 383 -0.04 25.44 4.99
N ALA A 384 0.13 24.55 5.96
CA ALA A 384 0.13 24.91 7.38
C ALA A 384 1.50 25.40 7.87
N ASN A 385 2.58 25.18 7.13
CA ASN A 385 3.98 25.45 7.50
C ASN A 385 4.39 24.78 8.84
N VAL A 386 3.84 23.60 9.11
CA VAL A 386 4.14 22.78 10.30
C VAL A 386 4.40 21.34 9.92
N PRO A 387 5.31 20.63 10.62
CA PRO A 387 5.46 19.19 10.41
C PRO A 387 4.14 18.46 10.69
N MET A 388 3.70 17.63 9.75
CA MET A 388 2.53 16.77 9.93
C MET A 388 2.90 15.40 10.52
N PHE A 389 4.19 15.13 10.69
CA PHE A 389 4.72 14.04 11.49
C PHE A 389 5.74 14.60 12.49
N ASP A 390 5.46 14.39 13.77
CA ASP A 390 6.37 14.79 14.86
C ASP A 390 7.39 13.67 15.12
N THR A 391 8.62 13.88 14.68
CA THR A 391 9.70 12.88 14.81
C THR A 391 10.10 12.64 16.28
N ALA A 392 9.81 13.54 17.20
CA ALA A 392 10.13 13.37 18.62
C ALA A 392 9.13 12.44 19.33
N THR A 393 7.87 12.47 18.93
CA THR A 393 6.79 11.69 19.57
C THR A 393 6.25 10.55 18.71
N GLY A 394 6.56 10.53 17.40
CA GLY A 394 6.02 9.55 16.46
C GLY A 394 4.57 9.81 16.05
N ARG A 395 4.03 11.02 16.32
CA ARG A 395 2.65 11.39 16.00
C ARG A 395 2.50 11.85 14.55
N GLY A 396 1.54 11.27 13.85
CA GLY A 396 1.01 11.82 12.61
C GLY A 396 -0.25 12.62 12.92
N TYR A 397 -0.28 13.91 12.60
CA TYR A 397 -1.45 14.76 12.86
C TYR A 397 -2.55 14.54 11.81
N ASP A 398 -3.81 14.65 12.23
CA ASP A 398 -4.98 14.24 11.43
C ASP A 398 -5.14 14.98 10.10
N GLY A 399 -4.69 16.23 10.02
CA GLY A 399 -4.71 16.90 8.73
C GLY A 399 -4.61 18.41 8.81
N ILE A 400 -4.40 19.00 7.64
CA ILE A 400 -4.37 20.47 7.45
C ILE A 400 -5.78 20.92 7.08
N THR A 401 -6.36 21.79 7.89
CA THR A 401 -7.75 22.27 7.74
C THR A 401 -7.85 23.60 6.99
N GLY A 402 -6.73 24.31 6.86
CA GLY A 402 -6.64 25.60 6.18
C GLY A 402 -5.20 26.13 6.15
N PRO A 403 -4.95 27.27 5.45
CA PRO A 403 -3.64 27.89 5.46
C PRO A 403 -3.20 28.28 6.88
N GLY A 404 -2.11 27.69 7.37
CA GLY A 404 -1.63 27.90 8.74
C GLY A 404 -2.41 27.17 9.84
N GLU A 405 -3.38 26.31 9.46
CA GLU A 405 -4.26 25.61 10.41
C GLU A 405 -4.19 24.10 10.22
N TYR A 406 -4.15 23.35 11.34
CA TYR A 406 -4.16 21.89 11.30
C TYR A 406 -4.87 21.30 12.53
N ASN A 407 -5.45 20.10 12.34
CA ASN A 407 -6.00 19.29 13.42
C ASN A 407 -4.85 18.59 14.15
N LYS A 408 -4.72 18.83 15.45
CA LYS A 408 -3.66 18.28 16.31
C LYS A 408 -3.95 16.90 16.87
N ASN A 409 -5.13 16.37 16.64
CA ASN A 409 -5.40 14.97 16.97
C ASN A 409 -4.44 14.07 16.22
N SER A 410 -4.22 12.88 16.71
CA SER A 410 -3.29 11.92 16.13
C SER A 410 -3.85 10.51 16.28
N GLY A 411 -4.82 10.19 15.43
CA GLY A 411 -5.46 8.89 15.41
C GLY A 411 -4.63 7.82 14.69
N ALA A 412 -5.21 6.65 14.56
CA ALA A 412 -4.60 5.51 13.90
C ALA A 412 -4.29 5.82 12.42
N GLU A 413 -5.29 6.27 11.65
CA GLU A 413 -5.12 6.52 10.21
C GLU A 413 -3.97 7.49 9.94
N SER A 414 -4.01 8.67 10.56
CA SER A 414 -3.01 9.72 10.33
C SER A 414 -1.60 9.27 10.69
N THR A 415 -1.45 8.54 11.79
CA THR A 415 -0.17 8.01 12.25
C THR A 415 0.36 6.90 11.33
N ILE A 416 -0.48 5.93 10.98
CA ILE A 416 -0.10 4.79 10.12
C ILE A 416 0.26 5.26 8.72
N GLU A 417 -0.53 6.15 8.12
CA GLU A 417 -0.30 6.64 6.77
C GLU A 417 0.99 7.47 6.69
N ALA A 418 1.29 8.28 7.72
CA ALA A 418 2.57 8.98 7.81
C ALA A 418 3.74 7.99 7.93
N LEU A 419 3.63 7.00 8.82
CA LEU A 419 4.67 5.98 9.01
C LEU A 419 4.90 5.14 7.76
N LEU A 420 3.86 4.72 7.04
CA LEU A 420 3.97 3.98 5.77
C LEU A 420 4.65 4.81 4.68
N ALA A 421 4.36 6.11 4.61
CA ALA A 421 5.03 7.01 3.67
C ALA A 421 6.52 7.15 3.98
N LEU A 422 6.86 7.45 5.25
CA LEU A 422 8.23 7.65 5.69
C LEU A 422 9.06 6.37 5.64
N GLN A 423 8.47 5.21 5.97
CA GLN A 423 9.09 3.90 5.82
C GLN A 423 9.52 3.62 4.38
N ALA A 424 8.64 3.87 3.41
CA ALA A 424 8.95 3.67 2.01
C ALA A 424 10.09 4.59 1.54
N MET A 425 10.15 5.83 2.04
CA MET A 425 11.20 6.78 1.72
C MET A 425 12.56 6.41 2.34
N GLN A 426 12.60 5.71 3.49
CA GLN A 426 13.86 5.24 4.08
C GLN A 426 14.54 4.14 3.27
N LEU A 427 13.78 3.31 2.54
CA LEU A 427 14.31 2.21 1.73
C LEU A 427 15.11 2.66 0.51
N ILE A 428 15.12 3.96 0.21
CA ILE A 428 15.78 4.55 -0.96
C ILE A 428 16.94 5.50 -0.61
N ASN A 429 17.20 5.74 0.66
CA ASN A 429 18.35 6.47 1.17
C ASN A 429 19.46 5.49 1.56
#